data_64c231dae73a24d6d4d10b55324d734f
#
_entry.id   64c231dae73a24d6d4d10b55324d734f
#
_cell.length_a   1.000
_cell.length_b   1.000
_cell.length_c   1.000
_cell.angle_alpha   90.00
_cell.angle_beta   90.00
_cell.angle_gamma   90.00
#
_symmetry.space_group_name_H-M   'P 1'
#
loop_
_entity.id
_entity.type
_entity.pdbx_description
1 polymer ?
#
loop_
_entity_poly.entity_id
_entity_poly.type
_entity_poly.pdbx_seq_one_letter_code
_entity_poly.pdbx_strand_id
1 'polypeptide(L)'
;MGRAENVAIFEDTRKIYQTDPELAAAIQASNHMQEVILESDEVMVIPPLFTEPAEIIVSKKRSFEAARDYSIYPTCVLNFASATNPGGGVVWGSTAQEECLCRCSTLYANLTDRKVWRPFYEAHRQQHNQLYNDDCIYTPDVVVFKTDTREPELMHPDDWWRVNVITCAAPNLRPDRNGNMQVHINNKELFDLHVKRMRRILTIAAIKENAVVILGAYGCGAFRNPPDIVASAMRQVVEEFRYHFRVIEFAVYCSPQDEQNYRVFQQIIGGCNG
;
A
#
# COMPACT_ATOMS: atom_id res chain seq x y z
N MET A 1 -12.01 -2.33 -18.61
CA MET A 1 -11.12 -3.48 -18.82
C MET A 1 -11.69 -4.73 -18.16
N GLY A 2 -11.69 -5.86 -18.86
CA GLY A 2 -12.13 -7.15 -18.34
C GLY A 2 -11.01 -7.92 -17.64
N ARG A 3 -11.35 -9.00 -16.93
CA ARG A 3 -10.35 -9.82 -16.22
C ARG A 3 -9.27 -10.39 -17.14
N ALA A 4 -9.64 -10.85 -18.35
CA ALA A 4 -8.70 -11.42 -19.31
C ALA A 4 -7.64 -10.39 -19.78
N GLU A 5 -8.06 -9.15 -20.00
CA GLU A 5 -7.17 -8.05 -20.38
C GLU A 5 -6.19 -7.74 -19.23
N ASN A 6 -6.67 -7.69 -17.98
CA ASN A 6 -5.81 -7.48 -16.81
C ASN A 6 -4.76 -8.60 -16.64
N VAL A 7 -5.15 -9.86 -16.92
CA VAL A 7 -4.21 -11.00 -16.91
C VAL A 7 -3.16 -10.80 -18.00
N ALA A 8 -3.56 -10.44 -19.22
CA ALA A 8 -2.63 -10.23 -20.33
C ALA A 8 -1.62 -9.12 -20.03
N ILE A 9 -2.08 -8.00 -19.45
CA ILE A 9 -1.18 -6.89 -19.03
C ILE A 9 -0.21 -7.36 -17.94
N PHE A 10 -0.68 -8.15 -16.97
CA PHE A 10 0.17 -8.67 -15.91
C PHE A 10 1.22 -9.65 -16.44
N GLU A 11 0.83 -10.57 -17.34
CA GLU A 11 1.80 -11.49 -17.97
C GLU A 11 2.83 -10.75 -18.83
N ASP A 12 2.43 -9.70 -19.53
CA ASP A 12 3.36 -8.81 -20.24
C ASP A 12 4.32 -8.11 -19.27
N THR A 13 3.82 -7.59 -18.15
CA THR A 13 4.64 -7.00 -17.07
C THR A 13 5.67 -8.01 -16.56
N ARG A 14 5.26 -9.26 -16.29
CA ARG A 14 6.18 -10.34 -15.86
C ARG A 14 7.24 -10.64 -16.89
N LYS A 15 6.83 -10.76 -18.15
CA LYS A 15 7.76 -11.03 -19.25
C LYS A 15 8.82 -9.92 -19.36
N ILE A 16 8.41 -8.65 -19.29
CA ILE A 16 9.33 -7.50 -19.37
C ILE A 16 10.39 -7.60 -18.28
N TYR A 17 10.02 -7.66 -17.00
CA TYR A 17 11.02 -7.66 -15.92
C TYR A 17 11.83 -8.98 -15.84
N GLN A 18 11.39 -10.07 -16.46
CA GLN A 18 12.15 -11.30 -16.55
C GLN A 18 13.19 -11.29 -17.69
N THR A 19 12.96 -10.50 -18.73
CA THR A 19 13.81 -10.43 -19.92
C THR A 19 14.71 -9.21 -19.98
N ASP A 20 14.33 -8.15 -19.27
CA ASP A 20 15.12 -6.92 -19.18
C ASP A 20 16.21 -7.04 -18.10
N PRO A 21 17.51 -6.90 -18.45
CA PRO A 21 18.62 -7.07 -17.50
C PRO A 21 18.63 -6.00 -16.40
N GLU A 22 18.21 -4.77 -16.68
CA GLU A 22 18.20 -3.68 -15.71
C GLU A 22 17.11 -3.92 -14.65
N LEU A 23 15.91 -4.32 -15.08
CA LEU A 23 14.83 -4.67 -14.16
C LEU A 23 15.16 -5.91 -13.34
N ALA A 24 15.79 -6.91 -13.95
CA ALA A 24 16.23 -8.11 -13.23
C ALA A 24 17.26 -7.78 -12.14
N ALA A 25 18.24 -6.94 -12.45
CA ALA A 25 19.25 -6.47 -11.49
C ALA A 25 18.60 -5.61 -10.37
N ALA A 26 17.66 -4.74 -10.71
CA ALA A 26 16.92 -3.93 -9.74
C ALA A 26 16.10 -4.79 -8.77
N ILE A 27 15.41 -5.84 -9.28
CA ILE A 27 14.69 -6.80 -8.43
C ILE A 27 15.62 -7.49 -7.45
N GLN A 28 16.79 -7.97 -7.91
CA GLN A 28 17.77 -8.62 -7.04
C GLN A 28 18.29 -7.68 -5.94
N ALA A 29 18.62 -6.44 -6.28
CA ALA A 29 19.07 -5.43 -5.34
C ALA A 29 17.98 -5.10 -4.30
N SER A 30 16.75 -4.87 -4.74
CA SER A 30 15.59 -4.63 -3.88
C SER A 30 15.32 -5.82 -2.95
N ASN A 31 15.31 -7.06 -3.45
CA ASN A 31 15.10 -8.27 -2.64
C ASN A 31 16.20 -8.46 -1.59
N HIS A 32 17.44 -8.08 -1.90
CA HIS A 32 18.52 -8.13 -0.92
C HIS A 32 18.24 -7.22 0.29
N MET A 33 17.75 -6.01 0.04
CA MET A 33 17.46 -4.99 1.05
C MET A 33 16.04 -5.11 1.65
N GLN A 34 15.17 -5.94 1.07
CA GLN A 34 13.80 -6.13 1.54
C GLN A 34 13.79 -6.72 2.95
N GLU A 35 12.90 -6.24 3.81
CA GLU A 35 12.79 -6.66 5.20
C GLU A 35 11.35 -7.07 5.53
N VAL A 36 11.18 -8.13 6.31
CA VAL A 36 9.92 -8.45 6.99
C VAL A 36 10.05 -7.96 8.43
N ILE A 37 9.16 -7.09 8.85
CA ILE A 37 9.14 -6.46 10.17
C ILE A 37 7.91 -7.02 10.88
N LEU A 38 8.14 -8.00 11.76
CA LEU A 38 7.07 -8.70 12.48
C LEU A 38 6.42 -7.81 13.53
N GLU A 39 5.16 -8.08 13.87
CA GLU A 39 4.44 -7.37 14.94
C GLU A 39 5.20 -7.46 16.28
N SER A 40 5.91 -8.57 16.51
CA SER A 40 6.74 -8.79 17.68
C SER A 40 8.01 -7.94 17.73
N ASP A 41 8.45 -7.41 16.59
CA ASP A 41 9.66 -6.60 16.53
C ASP A 41 9.38 -5.22 17.13
N GLU A 42 10.27 -4.76 17.99
CA GLU A 42 10.17 -3.43 18.55
C GLU A 42 10.50 -2.37 17.51
N VAL A 43 9.54 -1.49 17.25
CA VAL A 43 9.69 -0.37 16.32
C VAL A 43 9.50 0.92 17.11
N MET A 44 10.60 1.60 17.39
CA MET A 44 10.58 2.83 18.16
C MET A 44 10.26 4.03 17.27
N VAL A 45 9.39 4.90 17.77
CA VAL A 45 9.13 6.20 17.13
C VAL A 45 10.39 7.05 17.25
N ILE A 46 10.88 7.54 16.13
CA ILE A 46 12.05 8.43 16.08
C ILE A 46 11.63 9.89 16.34
N PRO A 47 12.56 10.77 16.74
CA PRO A 47 12.28 12.20 16.83
C PRO A 47 11.81 12.77 15.49
N PRO A 48 11.09 13.92 15.53
CA PRO A 48 10.71 14.64 14.31
C PRO A 48 11.88 14.88 13.37
N LEU A 49 11.66 14.65 12.08
CA LEU A 49 12.69 14.80 11.03
C LEU A 49 12.65 16.18 10.37
N PHE A 50 11.54 16.90 10.49
CA PHE A 50 11.31 18.19 9.85
C PHE A 50 10.88 19.23 10.88
N THR A 51 11.20 20.50 10.62
CA THR A 51 10.79 21.65 11.43
C THR A 51 9.40 22.17 11.04
N GLU A 52 9.04 21.99 9.78
CA GLU A 52 7.72 22.34 9.25
C GLU A 52 6.80 21.13 9.27
N PRO A 53 5.51 21.34 9.53
CA PRO A 53 4.54 20.25 9.49
C PRO A 53 4.33 19.74 8.06
N ALA A 54 4.06 18.45 7.93
CA ALA A 54 3.74 17.84 6.65
C ALA A 54 2.52 18.48 5.99
N GLU A 55 2.60 18.65 4.68
CA GLU A 55 1.41 18.94 3.87
C GLU A 55 0.53 17.69 3.80
N ILE A 56 -0.74 17.83 4.19
CA ILE A 56 -1.72 16.74 4.17
C ILE A 56 -2.63 16.91 2.95
N ILE A 57 -2.59 15.94 2.05
CA ILE A 57 -3.32 15.99 0.78
C ILE A 57 -4.29 14.82 0.68
N VAL A 58 -5.49 15.05 0.16
CA VAL A 58 -6.41 14.00 -0.27
C VAL A 58 -6.68 14.19 -1.76
N SER A 59 -6.26 13.23 -2.57
CA SER A 59 -6.39 13.29 -4.03
C SER A 59 -7.22 12.14 -4.60
N LYS A 60 -7.69 12.30 -5.85
CA LYS A 60 -8.37 11.23 -6.61
C LYS A 60 -7.39 10.38 -7.43
N LYS A 61 -6.08 10.56 -7.22
CA LYS A 61 -5.04 9.85 -7.94
C LYS A 61 -4.96 8.37 -7.53
N ARG A 62 -4.34 7.58 -8.39
CA ARG A 62 -3.86 6.25 -8.04
C ARG A 62 -2.56 6.36 -7.24
N SER A 63 -2.18 5.29 -6.55
CA SER A 63 -1.06 5.36 -5.60
C SER A 63 0.28 5.68 -6.26
N PHE A 64 0.64 5.04 -7.38
CA PHE A 64 1.88 5.37 -8.08
C PHE A 64 1.77 6.65 -8.90
N GLU A 65 0.58 7.01 -9.39
CA GLU A 65 0.34 8.31 -10.01
C GLU A 65 0.64 9.45 -9.01
N ALA A 66 0.16 9.35 -7.76
CA ALA A 66 0.47 10.30 -6.70
C ALA A 66 1.96 10.31 -6.33
N ALA A 67 2.55 9.11 -6.16
CA ALA A 67 3.96 9.00 -5.78
C ALA A 67 4.92 9.59 -6.83
N ARG A 68 4.57 9.56 -8.11
CA ARG A 68 5.40 10.10 -9.19
C ARG A 68 5.64 11.61 -9.06
N ASP A 69 4.69 12.36 -8.52
CA ASP A 69 4.84 13.80 -8.30
C ASP A 69 5.97 14.12 -7.32
N TYR A 70 6.36 13.16 -6.50
CA TYR A 70 7.38 13.29 -5.47
C TYR A 70 8.64 12.46 -5.77
N SER A 71 8.86 12.06 -7.01
CA SER A 71 9.97 11.17 -7.42
C SER A 71 11.39 11.72 -7.11
N ILE A 72 11.51 13.01 -6.81
CA ILE A 72 12.77 13.63 -6.34
C ILE A 72 13.04 13.42 -4.84
N TYR A 73 12.08 12.92 -4.09
CA TYR A 73 12.18 12.63 -2.66
C TYR A 73 12.12 11.11 -2.39
N PRO A 74 12.75 10.63 -1.32
CA PRO A 74 12.47 9.29 -0.81
C PRO A 74 10.97 9.17 -0.49
N THR A 75 10.26 8.42 -1.31
CA THR A 75 8.79 8.28 -1.23
C THR A 75 8.42 6.83 -0.94
N CYS A 76 7.51 6.64 0.01
CA CYS A 76 6.97 5.33 0.36
C CYS A 76 5.48 5.23 0.05
N VAL A 77 5.08 4.16 -0.61
CA VAL A 77 3.67 3.84 -0.92
C VAL A 77 3.20 2.70 -0.03
N LEU A 78 2.04 2.87 0.62
CA LEU A 78 1.36 1.77 1.30
C LEU A 78 0.66 0.86 0.28
N ASN A 79 1.09 -0.39 0.22
CA ASN A 79 0.41 -1.46 -0.51
C ASN A 79 -0.70 -2.06 0.37
N PHE A 80 -1.95 -1.99 -0.09
CA PHE A 80 -3.14 -2.54 0.59
C PHE A 80 -3.22 -4.05 0.37
N ALA A 81 -2.35 -4.76 1.07
CA ALA A 81 -1.98 -6.11 0.75
C ALA A 81 -3.06 -7.16 1.02
N SER A 82 -2.99 -8.23 0.25
CA SER A 82 -3.44 -9.53 0.71
C SER A 82 -2.41 -10.10 1.68
N ALA A 83 -2.83 -10.49 2.89
CA ALA A 83 -1.93 -11.13 3.85
C ALA A 83 -1.54 -12.56 3.43
N THR A 84 -2.29 -13.18 2.53
CA THR A 84 -2.16 -14.61 2.21
C THR A 84 -1.68 -14.92 0.81
N ASN A 85 -1.78 -13.96 -0.13
CA ASN A 85 -1.41 -14.15 -1.52
C ASN A 85 -0.57 -12.98 -2.01
N PRO A 86 0.70 -13.17 -2.36
CA PRO A 86 1.53 -12.13 -2.96
C PRO A 86 0.84 -11.50 -4.17
N GLY A 87 0.70 -10.17 -4.18
CA GLY A 87 0.04 -9.46 -5.25
C GLY A 87 -1.47 -9.71 -5.35
N GLY A 88 -2.10 -10.22 -4.28
CA GLY A 88 -3.54 -10.44 -4.21
C GLY A 88 -4.05 -11.39 -5.27
N GLY A 89 -5.01 -10.92 -6.06
CA GLY A 89 -5.61 -11.66 -7.18
C GLY A 89 -5.10 -11.22 -8.55
N VAL A 90 -3.90 -10.66 -8.66
CA VAL A 90 -3.36 -10.13 -9.92
C VAL A 90 -3.28 -11.18 -11.02
N VAL A 91 -2.91 -12.42 -10.67
CA VAL A 91 -2.84 -13.55 -11.61
C VAL A 91 -4.19 -13.95 -12.19
N TRP A 92 -5.29 -13.54 -11.56
CA TRP A 92 -6.67 -13.77 -12.01
C TRP A 92 -7.35 -12.49 -12.52
N GLY A 93 -6.59 -11.41 -12.73
CA GLY A 93 -7.07 -10.16 -13.29
C GLY A 93 -7.93 -9.32 -12.34
N SER A 94 -7.77 -9.47 -11.04
CA SER A 94 -8.38 -8.59 -10.03
C SER A 94 -7.86 -7.15 -10.16
N THR A 95 -8.59 -6.16 -9.59
CA THR A 95 -8.40 -4.73 -9.88
C THR A 95 -8.28 -3.85 -8.64
N ALA A 96 -8.07 -4.42 -7.46
CA ALA A 96 -7.81 -3.63 -6.26
C ALA A 96 -6.42 -2.96 -6.34
N GLN A 97 -6.09 -2.15 -5.37
CA GLN A 97 -4.88 -1.31 -5.38
C GLN A 97 -3.60 -2.16 -5.52
N GLU A 98 -3.43 -3.23 -4.74
CA GLU A 98 -2.25 -4.11 -4.81
C GLU A 98 -2.05 -4.69 -6.22
N GLU A 99 -3.14 -5.14 -6.87
CA GLU A 99 -3.05 -5.69 -8.21
C GLU A 99 -2.68 -4.62 -9.25
N CYS A 100 -3.12 -3.38 -9.06
CA CYS A 100 -2.73 -2.26 -9.91
C CYS A 100 -1.23 -1.97 -9.78
N LEU A 101 -0.70 -1.91 -8.55
CA LEU A 101 0.73 -1.72 -8.31
C LEU A 101 1.56 -2.84 -8.96
N CYS A 102 1.13 -4.09 -8.83
CA CYS A 102 1.81 -5.25 -9.42
C CYS A 102 1.79 -5.26 -10.94
N ARG A 103 0.80 -4.64 -11.60
CA ARG A 103 0.72 -4.57 -13.06
C ARG A 103 1.64 -3.53 -13.68
N CYS A 104 2.13 -2.55 -12.91
CA CYS A 104 2.95 -1.45 -13.44
C CYS A 104 4.38 -1.43 -12.91
N SER A 105 4.78 -2.40 -12.08
CA SER A 105 6.08 -2.36 -11.42
C SER A 105 6.70 -3.75 -11.21
N THR A 106 7.90 -3.75 -10.62
CA THR A 106 8.60 -4.96 -10.17
C THR A 106 8.03 -5.55 -8.87
N LEU A 107 7.06 -4.90 -8.23
CA LEU A 107 6.58 -5.26 -6.89
C LEU A 107 6.18 -6.73 -6.76
N TYR A 108 5.50 -7.31 -7.75
CA TYR A 108 5.11 -8.72 -7.69
C TYR A 108 6.31 -9.66 -7.58
N ALA A 109 7.40 -9.38 -8.30
CA ALA A 109 8.63 -10.18 -8.21
C ALA A 109 9.26 -10.09 -6.81
N ASN A 110 9.19 -8.91 -6.17
CA ASN A 110 9.65 -8.71 -4.80
C ASN A 110 8.78 -9.47 -3.79
N LEU A 111 7.44 -9.39 -3.91
CA LEU A 111 6.51 -10.05 -3.00
C LEU A 111 6.52 -11.58 -3.12
N THR A 112 6.95 -12.14 -4.26
CA THR A 112 7.08 -13.58 -4.48
C THR A 112 8.45 -14.13 -4.10
N ASP A 113 9.37 -13.30 -3.59
CA ASP A 113 10.67 -13.76 -3.11
C ASP A 113 10.51 -14.70 -1.91
N ARG A 114 11.39 -15.74 -1.86
CA ARG A 114 11.37 -16.75 -0.79
C ARG A 114 11.62 -16.17 0.60
N LYS A 115 12.34 -15.05 0.68
CA LYS A 115 12.67 -14.36 1.93
C LYS A 115 11.43 -13.90 2.68
N VAL A 116 10.38 -13.46 1.96
CA VAL A 116 9.14 -12.96 2.58
C VAL A 116 8.05 -14.02 2.71
N TRP A 117 8.15 -15.14 1.96
CA TRP A 117 7.10 -16.14 1.94
C TRP A 117 6.78 -16.72 3.31
N ARG A 118 7.77 -17.30 3.99
CA ARG A 118 7.57 -17.96 5.30
C ARG A 118 7.17 -16.98 6.39
N PRO A 119 7.92 -15.88 6.62
CA PRO A 119 7.64 -15.00 7.75
C PRO A 119 6.36 -14.18 7.58
N PHE A 120 5.89 -13.91 6.38
CA PHE A 120 4.70 -13.11 6.14
C PHE A 120 3.52 -13.96 5.63
N TYR A 121 3.57 -14.47 4.40
CA TYR A 121 2.40 -15.10 3.77
C TYR A 121 2.01 -16.43 4.39
N GLU A 122 2.97 -17.32 4.64
CA GLU A 122 2.73 -18.62 5.25
C GLU A 122 2.27 -18.47 6.69
N ALA A 123 2.89 -17.57 7.48
CA ALA A 123 2.50 -17.27 8.85
C ALA A 123 1.04 -16.79 8.94
N HIS A 124 0.63 -15.83 8.09
CA HIS A 124 -0.75 -15.37 8.06
C HIS A 124 -1.76 -16.46 7.64
N ARG A 125 -1.38 -17.34 6.72
CA ARG A 125 -2.22 -18.49 6.34
C ARG A 125 -2.45 -19.44 7.51
N GLN A 126 -1.43 -19.69 8.31
CA GLN A 126 -1.50 -20.60 9.47
C GLN A 126 -2.31 -20.02 10.64
N GLN A 127 -2.31 -18.69 10.80
CA GLN A 127 -3.05 -18.02 11.87
C GLN A 127 -4.58 -18.09 11.70
N HIS A 128 -5.08 -18.24 10.47
CA HIS A 128 -6.52 -18.23 10.15
C HIS A 128 -7.30 -17.02 10.72
N ASN A 129 -6.62 -15.90 10.97
CA ASN A 129 -7.20 -14.70 11.54
C ASN A 129 -7.43 -13.66 10.44
N GLN A 130 -8.68 -13.30 10.17
CA GLN A 130 -9.01 -12.30 9.13
C GLN A 130 -8.76 -10.85 9.55
N LEU A 131 -8.58 -10.57 10.84
CA LEU A 131 -8.12 -9.25 11.28
C LEU A 131 -6.64 -9.06 11.00
N TYR A 132 -5.92 -10.16 10.74
CA TYR A 132 -4.48 -10.20 10.54
C TYR A 132 -3.72 -9.60 11.74
N ASN A 133 -2.43 -9.38 11.57
CA ASN A 133 -1.58 -8.72 12.55
C ASN A 133 -0.92 -7.49 11.91
N ASP A 134 0.01 -6.85 12.63
CA ASP A 134 0.69 -5.64 12.19
C ASP A 134 2.05 -5.94 11.52
N ASP A 135 2.26 -7.17 11.02
CA ASP A 135 3.44 -7.51 10.21
C ASP A 135 3.47 -6.66 8.93
N CYS A 136 4.66 -6.19 8.59
CA CYS A 136 4.91 -5.41 7.40
C CYS A 136 6.04 -6.01 6.57
N ILE A 137 6.00 -5.81 5.25
CA ILE A 137 7.17 -5.99 4.38
C ILE A 137 7.58 -4.60 3.91
N TYR A 138 8.83 -4.20 4.16
CA TYR A 138 9.42 -3.03 3.55
C TYR A 138 10.22 -3.45 2.33
N THR A 139 9.83 -2.98 1.15
CA THR A 139 10.46 -3.25 -0.13
C THR A 139 11.02 -1.95 -0.70
N PRO A 140 12.33 -1.71 -0.62
CA PRO A 140 12.94 -0.51 -1.18
C PRO A 140 13.09 -0.62 -2.70
N ASP A 141 13.16 0.53 -3.36
CA ASP A 141 13.56 0.66 -4.78
C ASP A 141 12.74 -0.19 -5.77
N VAL A 142 11.45 -0.35 -5.53
CA VAL A 142 10.54 -0.94 -6.52
C VAL A 142 10.55 -0.09 -7.78
N VAL A 143 10.85 -0.68 -8.93
CA VAL A 143 10.86 0.05 -10.21
C VAL A 143 9.46 0.08 -10.80
N VAL A 144 8.94 1.29 -11.04
CA VAL A 144 7.71 1.52 -11.78
C VAL A 144 8.10 1.80 -13.23
N PHE A 145 7.70 0.93 -14.14
CA PHE A 145 8.07 0.98 -15.56
C PHE A 145 6.87 1.00 -16.51
N LYS A 146 5.65 0.92 -15.97
CA LYS A 146 4.41 1.19 -16.68
C LYS A 146 3.61 2.28 -15.99
N THR A 147 2.75 2.97 -16.74
CA THR A 147 1.85 3.98 -16.20
C THR A 147 0.84 3.37 -15.23
N ASP A 148 0.59 4.02 -14.07
CA ASP A 148 -0.48 3.61 -13.15
C ASP A 148 -1.83 4.19 -13.61
N THR A 149 -2.35 3.61 -14.66
CA THR A 149 -3.63 4.00 -15.27
C THR A 149 -4.59 2.80 -15.31
N ARG A 150 -5.78 3.02 -15.83
CA ARG A 150 -6.72 1.92 -16.08
C ARG A 150 -6.15 0.91 -17.09
N GLU A 151 -5.38 1.38 -18.06
CA GLU A 151 -4.70 0.63 -19.10
C GLU A 151 -3.19 0.95 -19.02
N PRO A 152 -2.45 0.20 -18.17
CA PRO A 152 -1.02 0.44 -17.99
C PRO A 152 -0.22 0.28 -19.27
N GLU A 153 0.51 1.31 -19.66
CA GLU A 153 1.37 1.35 -20.83
C GLU A 153 2.84 1.35 -20.41
N LEU A 154 3.69 0.64 -21.17
CA LEU A 154 5.13 0.64 -20.97
C LEU A 154 5.69 2.05 -21.20
N MET A 155 6.44 2.56 -20.22
CA MET A 155 7.14 3.83 -20.33
C MET A 155 8.50 3.66 -21.04
N HIS A 156 9.03 4.77 -21.57
CA HIS A 156 10.42 4.74 -22.03
C HIS A 156 11.36 4.44 -20.85
N PRO A 157 12.47 3.72 -21.03
CA PRO A 157 13.39 3.40 -19.93
C PRO A 157 13.87 4.62 -19.13
N ASP A 158 14.12 5.76 -19.78
CA ASP A 158 14.52 7.01 -19.13
C ASP A 158 13.42 7.60 -18.20
N ASP A 159 12.18 7.17 -18.37
CA ASP A 159 11.03 7.58 -17.55
C ASP A 159 10.75 6.60 -16.40
N TRP A 160 11.47 5.48 -16.30
CA TRP A 160 11.35 4.56 -15.20
C TRP A 160 11.83 5.21 -13.90
N TRP A 161 11.13 4.94 -12.83
CA TRP A 161 11.44 5.55 -11.55
C TRP A 161 11.31 4.55 -10.40
N ARG A 162 11.88 4.91 -9.24
CA ARG A 162 11.93 4.04 -8.08
C ARG A 162 11.08 4.58 -6.94
N VAL A 163 10.52 3.66 -6.16
CA VAL A 163 9.68 3.99 -5.01
C VAL A 163 9.81 2.90 -3.95
N ASN A 164 9.77 3.30 -2.69
CA ASN A 164 9.70 2.35 -1.59
C ASN A 164 8.26 1.90 -1.37
N VAL A 165 8.05 0.66 -0.97
CA VAL A 165 6.71 0.13 -0.71
C VAL A 165 6.66 -0.52 0.67
N ILE A 166 5.68 -0.14 1.49
CA ILE A 166 5.30 -0.87 2.70
C ILE A 166 4.08 -1.72 2.39
N THR A 167 4.23 -3.02 2.50
CA THR A 167 3.15 -4.00 2.32
C THR A 167 2.61 -4.38 3.68
N CYS A 168 1.34 -4.06 3.94
CA CYS A 168 0.64 -4.43 5.17
C CYS A 168 -0.83 -4.72 4.85
N ALA A 169 -1.44 -5.70 5.53
CA ALA A 169 -2.82 -6.08 5.27
C ALA A 169 -3.79 -5.37 6.22
N ALA A 170 -4.85 -4.77 5.68
CA ALA A 170 -5.96 -4.27 6.47
C ALA A 170 -6.80 -5.41 7.05
N PRO A 171 -7.57 -5.19 8.15
CA PRO A 171 -8.58 -6.15 8.60
C PRO A 171 -9.52 -6.53 7.45
N ASN A 172 -9.78 -7.81 7.26
CA ASN A 172 -10.67 -8.29 6.22
C ASN A 172 -12.07 -8.56 6.79
N LEU A 173 -12.96 -7.59 6.66
CA LEU A 173 -14.33 -7.67 7.15
C LEU A 173 -15.31 -8.21 6.10
N ARG A 174 -14.79 -8.72 4.99
CA ARG A 174 -15.64 -9.28 3.92
C ARG A 174 -16.32 -10.56 4.40
N PRO A 175 -17.66 -10.68 4.23
CA PRO A 175 -18.35 -11.93 4.54
C PRO A 175 -17.88 -13.07 3.61
N ASP A 176 -18.12 -14.29 4.02
CA ASP A 176 -17.87 -15.47 3.20
C ASP A 176 -18.80 -15.52 1.96
N ARG A 177 -18.67 -16.60 1.17
CA ARG A 177 -19.49 -16.77 -0.05
C ARG A 177 -20.99 -16.94 0.26
N ASN A 178 -21.34 -17.32 1.48
CA ASN A 178 -22.72 -17.50 1.94
C ASN A 178 -23.28 -16.24 2.62
N GLY A 179 -22.47 -15.18 2.72
CA GLY A 179 -22.87 -13.93 3.34
C GLY A 179 -22.64 -13.88 4.86
N ASN A 180 -22.03 -14.91 5.48
CA ASN A 180 -21.79 -14.91 6.90
C ASN A 180 -20.55 -14.09 7.25
N MET A 181 -20.69 -13.24 8.27
CA MET A 181 -19.54 -12.50 8.83
C MET A 181 -18.58 -13.48 9.47
N GLN A 182 -17.32 -13.42 9.06
CA GLN A 182 -16.25 -14.27 9.59
C GLN A 182 -15.58 -13.67 10.83
N VAL A 183 -15.77 -12.38 11.05
CA VAL A 183 -15.20 -11.63 12.17
C VAL A 183 -16.27 -10.73 12.76
N HIS A 184 -16.33 -10.72 14.11
CA HIS A 184 -17.14 -9.77 14.87
C HIS A 184 -16.20 -8.81 15.59
N ILE A 185 -16.25 -7.54 15.21
CA ILE A 185 -15.47 -6.45 15.79
C ILE A 185 -16.37 -5.23 15.90
N ASN A 186 -16.38 -4.55 17.04
CA ASN A 186 -17.14 -3.32 17.17
C ASN A 186 -16.36 -2.12 16.60
N ASN A 187 -17.06 -0.99 16.41
CA ASN A 187 -16.47 0.19 15.77
C ASN A 187 -15.27 0.76 16.55
N LYS A 188 -15.30 0.68 17.90
CA LYS A 188 -14.19 1.17 18.73
C LYS A 188 -12.97 0.28 18.58
N GLU A 189 -13.14 -1.01 18.66
CA GLU A 189 -12.05 -1.98 18.49
C GLU A 189 -11.44 -1.87 17.09
N LEU A 190 -12.27 -1.71 16.06
CA LEU A 190 -11.81 -1.53 14.69
C LEU A 190 -11.01 -0.22 14.54
N PHE A 191 -11.49 0.87 15.13
CA PHE A 191 -10.78 2.14 15.16
C PHE A 191 -9.40 2.00 15.83
N ASP A 192 -9.37 1.42 17.03
CA ASP A 192 -8.13 1.21 17.81
C ASP A 192 -7.12 0.33 17.03
N LEU A 193 -7.63 -0.70 16.32
CA LEU A 193 -6.81 -1.56 15.47
C LEU A 193 -6.20 -0.79 14.28
N HIS A 194 -6.99 0.06 13.62
CA HIS A 194 -6.47 0.91 12.53
C HIS A 194 -5.46 1.94 13.04
N VAL A 195 -5.69 2.56 14.20
CA VAL A 195 -4.74 3.47 14.84
C VAL A 195 -3.42 2.76 15.11
N LYS A 196 -3.44 1.58 15.75
CA LYS A 196 -2.23 0.80 16.05
C LYS A 196 -1.46 0.47 14.76
N ARG A 197 -2.15 -0.06 13.75
CA ARG A 197 -1.53 -0.49 12.49
C ARG A 197 -0.96 0.68 11.69
N MET A 198 -1.71 1.76 11.56
CA MET A 198 -1.25 2.95 10.86
C MET A 198 -0.04 3.60 11.55
N ARG A 199 -0.06 3.68 12.90
CA ARG A 199 1.10 4.17 13.67
C ARG A 199 2.35 3.37 13.38
N ARG A 200 2.25 2.03 13.33
CA ARG A 200 3.37 1.15 12.97
C ARG A 200 3.86 1.41 11.53
N ILE A 201 2.96 1.51 10.57
CA ILE A 201 3.29 1.79 9.17
C ILE A 201 4.05 3.11 9.05
N LEU A 202 3.55 4.19 9.65
CA LEU A 202 4.22 5.50 9.60
C LEU A 202 5.55 5.51 10.37
N THR A 203 5.65 4.79 11.48
CA THR A 203 6.92 4.63 12.21
C THR A 203 7.97 3.96 11.32
N ILE A 204 7.61 2.86 10.64
CA ILE A 204 8.52 2.16 9.71
C ILE A 204 8.92 3.10 8.56
N ALA A 205 7.96 3.81 7.95
CA ALA A 205 8.24 4.74 6.86
C ALA A 205 9.23 5.85 7.30
N ALA A 206 9.08 6.38 8.51
CA ALA A 206 9.95 7.41 9.07
C ALA A 206 11.36 6.88 9.38
N ILE A 207 11.47 5.69 10.03
CA ILE A 207 12.76 5.04 10.32
C ILE A 207 13.53 4.75 9.03
N LYS A 208 12.83 4.43 7.95
CA LYS A 208 13.41 4.22 6.61
C LYS A 208 13.65 5.52 5.84
N GLU A 209 13.62 6.65 6.55
CA GLU A 209 13.97 7.99 6.04
C GLU A 209 13.17 8.44 4.81
N ASN A 210 11.93 7.96 4.67
CA ASN A 210 11.05 8.46 3.62
C ASN A 210 10.58 9.87 3.96
N ALA A 211 10.73 10.79 3.01
CA ALA A 211 10.26 12.16 3.15
C ALA A 211 8.77 12.34 2.79
N VAL A 212 8.25 11.42 1.97
CA VAL A 212 6.86 11.43 1.50
C VAL A 212 6.24 10.06 1.71
N VAL A 213 4.98 10.02 2.16
CA VAL A 213 4.19 8.79 2.23
C VAL A 213 2.89 8.93 1.46
N ILE A 214 2.60 7.93 0.63
CA ILE A 214 1.35 7.81 -0.10
C ILE A 214 0.49 6.73 0.57
N LEU A 215 -0.59 7.17 1.14
CA LEU A 215 -1.62 6.38 1.80
C LEU A 215 -2.88 6.32 0.92
N GLY A 216 -4.02 5.93 1.49
CA GLY A 216 -5.31 5.95 0.80
C GLY A 216 -6.42 5.30 1.62
N ALA A 217 -7.51 4.88 0.98
CA ALA A 217 -8.66 4.26 1.64
C ALA A 217 -8.37 2.78 2.00
N TYR A 218 -7.43 2.58 2.93
CA TYR A 218 -6.88 1.31 3.35
C TYR A 218 -7.94 0.34 3.88
N GLY A 219 -8.14 -0.75 3.16
CA GLY A 219 -9.15 -1.76 3.50
C GLY A 219 -10.60 -1.39 3.17
N CYS A 220 -10.90 -0.16 2.70
CA CYS A 220 -12.29 0.29 2.45
C CYS A 220 -12.89 -0.32 1.17
N GLY A 221 -12.08 -0.89 0.29
CA GLY A 221 -12.53 -1.55 -0.93
C GLY A 221 -12.93 -3.00 -0.71
N ALA A 222 -12.10 -3.93 -1.20
CA ALA A 222 -12.37 -5.38 -1.17
C ALA A 222 -12.58 -5.94 0.26
N PHE A 223 -11.95 -5.36 1.28
CA PHE A 223 -12.04 -5.80 2.67
C PHE A 223 -13.17 -5.16 3.47
N ARG A 224 -13.91 -4.21 2.87
CA ARG A 224 -15.15 -3.62 3.40
C ARG A 224 -15.04 -2.95 4.76
N ASN A 225 -13.89 -2.36 5.08
CA ASN A 225 -13.80 -1.52 6.27
C ASN A 225 -14.61 -0.22 6.07
N PRO A 226 -15.36 0.24 7.10
CA PRO A 226 -16.09 1.51 7.02
C PRO A 226 -15.13 2.69 6.81
N PRO A 227 -15.29 3.50 5.76
CA PRO A 227 -14.32 4.54 5.41
C PRO A 227 -14.25 5.68 6.45
N ASP A 228 -15.31 5.96 7.17
CA ASP A 228 -15.37 6.95 8.24
C ASP A 228 -14.52 6.53 9.46
N ILE A 229 -14.56 5.26 9.84
CA ILE A 229 -13.72 4.71 10.92
C ILE A 229 -12.26 4.74 10.51
N VAL A 230 -11.96 4.27 9.30
CA VAL A 230 -10.59 4.24 8.78
C VAL A 230 -10.01 5.65 8.66
N ALA A 231 -10.73 6.58 8.04
CA ALA A 231 -10.27 7.96 7.88
C ALA A 231 -10.08 8.66 9.23
N SER A 232 -10.98 8.42 10.22
CA SER A 232 -10.85 8.99 11.56
C SER A 232 -9.62 8.44 12.30
N ALA A 233 -9.36 7.15 12.21
CA ALA A 233 -8.17 6.53 12.78
C ALA A 233 -6.88 7.07 12.14
N MET A 234 -6.87 7.19 10.81
CA MET A 234 -5.72 7.73 10.07
C MET A 234 -5.47 9.20 10.41
N ARG A 235 -6.53 10.02 10.53
CA ARG A 235 -6.40 11.42 10.95
C ARG A 235 -5.70 11.54 12.30
N GLN A 236 -6.11 10.73 13.29
CA GLN A 236 -5.45 10.74 14.60
C GLN A 236 -3.96 10.46 14.50
N VAL A 237 -3.56 9.43 13.74
CA VAL A 237 -2.14 9.04 13.63
C VAL A 237 -1.34 10.04 12.80
N VAL A 238 -1.91 10.61 11.75
CA VAL A 238 -1.24 11.63 10.93
C VAL A 238 -0.84 12.85 11.76
N GLU A 239 -1.67 13.27 12.73
CA GLU A 239 -1.31 14.37 13.65
C GLU A 239 -0.10 14.02 14.53
N GLU A 240 0.06 12.75 14.94
CA GLU A 240 1.23 12.27 15.70
C GLU A 240 2.52 12.33 14.86
N PHE A 241 2.41 12.14 13.54
CA PHE A 241 3.53 12.07 12.59
C PHE A 241 3.73 13.35 11.77
N ARG A 242 3.09 14.44 12.13
CA ARG A 242 3.04 15.68 11.35
C ARG A 242 4.41 16.28 11.03
N TYR A 243 5.42 16.02 11.84
CA TYR A 243 6.79 16.49 11.67
C TYR A 243 7.78 15.40 11.24
N HIS A 244 7.27 14.23 10.82
CA HIS A 244 8.13 13.13 10.37
C HIS A 244 8.22 13.03 8.85
N PHE A 245 7.36 13.75 8.13
CA PHE A 245 7.30 13.76 6.68
C PHE A 245 7.18 15.19 6.14
N ARG A 246 7.50 15.38 4.86
CA ARG A 246 7.19 16.61 4.12
C ARG A 246 5.77 16.61 3.61
N VAL A 247 5.32 15.44 3.12
CA VAL A 247 3.98 15.26 2.57
C VAL A 247 3.43 13.93 3.02
N ILE A 248 2.15 13.93 3.40
CA ILE A 248 1.35 12.72 3.60
C ILE A 248 0.14 12.85 2.66
N GLU A 249 0.15 12.09 1.56
CA GLU A 249 -0.93 12.13 0.58
C GLU A 249 -1.81 10.88 0.68
N PHE A 250 -3.11 11.09 0.77
CA PHE A 250 -4.13 10.05 0.66
C PHE A 250 -4.62 9.99 -0.78
N ALA A 251 -4.04 9.09 -1.57
CA ALA A 251 -4.44 8.81 -2.93
C ALA A 251 -5.67 7.89 -2.92
N VAL A 252 -6.86 8.47 -3.00
CA VAL A 252 -8.13 7.76 -2.94
C VAL A 252 -8.77 7.74 -4.32
N TYR A 253 -8.27 6.84 -5.17
CA TYR A 253 -8.80 6.68 -6.52
C TYR A 253 -10.30 6.33 -6.49
N CYS A 254 -11.06 7.03 -7.30
CA CYS A 254 -12.50 6.83 -7.42
C CYS A 254 -12.94 6.99 -8.88
N SER A 255 -14.04 6.30 -9.24
CA SER A 255 -14.70 6.55 -10.51
C SER A 255 -15.74 7.68 -10.35
N PRO A 256 -16.13 8.35 -11.44
CA PRO A 256 -17.19 9.37 -11.37
C PRO A 256 -18.51 8.86 -10.82
N GLN A 257 -18.75 7.53 -10.87
CA GLN A 257 -19.96 6.88 -10.39
C GLN A 257 -19.87 6.46 -8.92
N ASP A 258 -18.65 6.37 -8.35
CA ASP A 258 -18.44 5.94 -6.97
C ASP A 258 -17.28 6.74 -6.36
N GLU A 259 -17.64 7.84 -5.71
CA GLU A 259 -16.72 8.75 -5.01
C GLU A 259 -16.86 8.64 -3.47
N GLN A 260 -17.58 7.67 -2.95
CA GLN A 260 -17.90 7.62 -1.51
C GLN A 260 -16.64 7.67 -0.65
N ASN A 261 -15.67 6.80 -0.88
CA ASN A 261 -14.42 6.77 -0.10
C ASN A 261 -13.68 8.12 -0.17
N TYR A 262 -13.54 8.69 -1.37
CA TYR A 262 -12.88 9.97 -1.55
C TYR A 262 -13.57 11.09 -0.75
N ARG A 263 -14.91 11.19 -0.83
CA ARG A 263 -15.66 12.23 -0.13
C ARG A 263 -15.52 12.12 1.38
N VAL A 264 -15.55 10.91 1.94
CA VAL A 264 -15.35 10.67 3.37
C VAL A 264 -13.94 11.08 3.81
N PHE A 265 -12.92 10.66 3.07
CA PHE A 265 -11.53 11.01 3.36
C PHE A 265 -11.29 12.52 3.21
N GLN A 266 -11.82 13.15 2.17
CA GLN A 266 -11.74 14.60 1.98
C GLN A 266 -12.41 15.37 3.12
N GLN A 267 -13.56 14.92 3.59
CA GLN A 267 -14.29 15.56 4.70
C GLN A 267 -13.53 15.41 6.03
N ILE A 268 -12.97 14.23 6.32
CA ILE A 268 -12.38 13.93 7.63
C ILE A 268 -10.93 14.42 7.70
N ILE A 269 -10.14 14.25 6.63
CA ILE A 269 -8.70 14.51 6.60
C ILE A 269 -8.37 15.82 5.89
N GLY A 270 -9.07 16.18 4.79
CA GLY A 270 -8.75 17.37 3.99
C GLY A 270 -8.90 18.71 4.70
N GLY A 271 -9.51 18.74 5.88
CA GLY A 271 -9.61 19.93 6.76
C GLY A 271 -8.42 20.11 7.72
N CYS A 272 -7.39 19.26 7.66
CA CYS A 272 -6.28 19.28 8.63
C CYS A 272 -5.19 20.33 8.34
N ASN A 273 -5.33 21.13 7.28
CA ASN A 273 -4.35 22.16 6.87
C ASN A 273 -4.61 23.53 7.53
N GLY A 274 -5.31 23.57 8.70
CA GLY A 274 -5.61 24.78 9.47
C GLY A 274 -4.79 24.89 10.74
#